data_c40d0cc97c45447fa6a2886ab712bcaa
#
_entry.id   c40d0cc97c45447fa6a2886ab712bcaa
#
_cell.length_a   1.000
_cell.length_b   1.000
_cell.length_c   1.000
_cell.angle_alpha   90.00
_cell.angle_beta   90.00
_cell.angle_gamma   90.00
#
_symmetry.space_group_name_H-M   'P 1'
#
loop_
_entity.id
_entity.type
_entity.pdbx_description
1 polymer ?
#
loop_
_entity_poly.entity_id
_entity_poly.type
_entity_poly.pdbx_seq_one_letter_code
_entity_poly.pdbx_strand_id
1 'polypeptide(L)'
;MLIKKSKIFLTVLLTCLLLGNTFGSVTVKAAENSSGQEAQLAETMAKSKEYKAFWFSYYDYDAYRAKYKKRNASTFKKYFTQVVKKGKSLGMNCVIVHVRPFGDAMYKSKYFPWSKCISGKQGKNPGYDPLKIMTSVAHANGMKIEAWINPYRVAAGSANYNKLSSKNPARKWHKNKKTRRNVLAYKGSLYYNPAKAQVRKLIVNGVKEIVQNYDVDGIHMDDYFYPTFNSSNVNSAFDAKEYRASTMAKGKQNIVSFRREQVNMLVKAIHSAVKSIDPSVTFGISPAGNIDNLTSRYSYYVDINKWLNSSDYVDYICPQIYWGFKHPYAKFDRVTKRWMKAAKSKKVKVYIGIAVYRAGHNTGAGSRERREWKSDANVLKKQVQYARKKGCDGFAFFDYQDLKSKKSAKAVKQLKKVLKY
;
A
#
# COMPACT_ATOMS: atom_id res chain seq x y z
N MET A 1 4.83 43.21 13.08
CA MET A 1 3.81 43.99 12.33
C MET A 1 2.93 42.98 11.61
N LEU A 2 2.11 42.25 12.26
CA LEU A 2 0.77 42.42 12.87
C LEU A 2 -0.28 42.92 11.87
N ILE A 3 -1.22 41.95 11.58
CA ILE A 3 -2.66 42.12 11.40
C ILE A 3 -3.12 42.79 10.09
N LYS A 4 -3.78 41.95 9.25
CA LYS A 4 -5.11 42.16 8.65
C LYS A 4 -5.32 41.28 7.45
N LYS A 5 -6.14 40.24 7.58
CA LYS A 5 -7.10 39.77 6.57
C LYS A 5 -7.92 38.60 7.15
N SER A 6 -8.83 38.97 8.02
CA SER A 6 -9.96 38.13 8.40
C SER A 6 -11.14 39.09 8.49
N LYS A 7 -12.03 39.02 7.52
CA LYS A 7 -13.44 39.53 7.53
C LYS A 7 -13.87 39.83 6.10
N ILE A 8 -14.31 38.85 5.38
CA ILE A 8 -15.28 38.93 4.29
C ILE A 8 -15.84 37.52 4.11
N PHE A 9 -16.79 37.12 4.90
CA PHE A 9 -17.73 36.02 4.62
C PHE A 9 -18.75 35.94 5.75
N LEU A 10 -19.50 37.04 5.94
CA LEU A 10 -20.73 37.01 6.75
C LEU A 10 -21.57 38.25 6.52
N THR A 11 -22.07 38.44 5.32
CA THR A 11 -23.15 39.46 5.08
C THR A 11 -23.83 39.18 3.74
N VAL A 12 -24.50 38.06 3.57
CA VAL A 12 -25.60 37.84 2.61
C VAL A 12 -26.53 36.77 3.22
N LEU A 13 -27.12 37.08 4.33
CA LEU A 13 -28.29 36.32 4.82
C LEU A 13 -29.06 37.14 5.84
N LEU A 14 -29.59 38.28 5.41
CA LEU A 14 -30.69 38.97 6.15
C LEU A 14 -31.28 40.10 5.34
N THR A 15 -32.00 39.80 4.26
CA THR A 15 -33.01 40.73 3.67
C THR A 15 -33.89 39.91 2.74
N CYS A 16 -34.89 39.23 3.30
CA CYS A 16 -36.12 38.81 2.62
C CYS A 16 -37.08 38.20 3.66
N LEU A 17 -37.49 39.04 4.62
CA LEU A 17 -38.69 38.78 5.43
C LEU A 17 -39.46 40.10 5.45
N LEU A 18 -40.42 40.18 4.59
CA LEU A 18 -41.64 41.00 4.67
C LEU A 18 -42.17 41.23 3.22
N LEU A 19 -43.01 40.35 2.76
CA LEU A 19 -44.15 40.65 1.91
C LEU A 19 -44.97 39.34 1.81
N GLY A 20 -46.15 39.40 2.34
CA GLY A 20 -47.05 38.28 2.56
C GLY A 20 -47.75 37.74 1.30
N ASN A 21 -48.19 36.51 1.50
CA ASN A 21 -49.34 35.83 0.90
C ASN A 21 -49.53 35.90 -0.63
N THR A 22 -49.14 34.82 -1.23
CA THR A 22 -49.84 33.95 -2.20
C THR A 22 -48.84 33.18 -3.01
N PHE A 23 -48.61 31.91 -2.71
CA PHE A 23 -48.11 30.90 -3.66
C PHE A 23 -48.04 29.55 -2.94
N GLY A 24 -49.18 28.89 -2.80
CA GLY A 24 -49.19 27.45 -2.58
C GLY A 24 -48.75 26.74 -3.86
N SER A 25 -47.95 25.69 -3.70
CA SER A 25 -47.55 24.66 -4.66
C SER A 25 -46.24 24.77 -5.44
N VAL A 26 -45.48 25.89 -5.39
CA VAL A 26 -44.18 25.96 -6.11
C VAL A 26 -42.97 25.69 -5.16
N THR A 27 -43.13 25.87 -3.85
CA THR A 27 -42.05 25.79 -2.87
C THR A 27 -41.61 24.36 -2.52
N VAL A 28 -42.45 23.35 -2.67
CA VAL A 28 -42.10 21.96 -2.34
C VAL A 28 -41.20 21.35 -3.42
N LYS A 29 -41.44 21.60 -4.69
CA LYS A 29 -40.59 21.09 -5.79
C LYS A 29 -39.22 21.76 -5.88
N ALA A 30 -39.07 23.00 -5.44
CA ALA A 30 -37.78 23.69 -5.41
C ALA A 30 -36.91 23.24 -4.24
N ALA A 31 -37.48 22.91 -3.07
CA ALA A 31 -36.77 22.39 -1.92
C ALA A 31 -36.29 20.94 -2.13
N GLU A 32 -37.08 20.09 -2.77
CA GLU A 32 -36.67 18.71 -3.13
C GLU A 32 -35.56 18.70 -4.20
N ASN A 33 -35.59 19.63 -5.18
CA ASN A 33 -34.50 19.76 -6.15
C ASN A 33 -33.22 20.32 -5.56
N SER A 34 -33.27 21.24 -4.58
CA SER A 34 -32.08 21.77 -3.93
C SER A 34 -31.43 20.74 -3.02
N SER A 35 -32.20 19.95 -2.25
CA SER A 35 -31.68 18.87 -1.42
C SER A 35 -31.07 17.74 -2.26
N GLY A 36 -31.62 17.41 -3.40
CA GLY A 36 -31.09 16.47 -4.37
C GLY A 36 -29.77 16.95 -4.99
N GLN A 37 -29.70 18.23 -5.36
CA GLN A 37 -28.48 18.85 -5.91
C GLN A 37 -27.36 18.96 -4.86
N GLU A 38 -27.67 19.34 -3.63
CA GLU A 38 -26.69 19.35 -2.52
C GLU A 38 -26.19 17.96 -2.18
N ALA A 39 -27.06 16.97 -2.11
CA ALA A 39 -26.67 15.56 -1.90
C ALA A 39 -25.79 15.05 -3.05
N GLN A 40 -26.10 15.37 -4.29
CA GLN A 40 -25.31 14.99 -5.46
C GLN A 40 -23.97 15.73 -5.52
N LEU A 41 -23.92 17.00 -5.11
CA LEU A 41 -22.68 17.76 -4.98
C LEU A 41 -21.81 17.22 -3.85
N ALA A 42 -22.39 16.93 -2.69
CA ALA A 42 -21.69 16.31 -1.56
C ALA A 42 -21.14 14.92 -1.92
N GLU A 43 -21.90 14.09 -2.62
CA GLU A 43 -21.44 12.80 -3.14
C GLU A 43 -20.32 12.96 -4.18
N THR A 44 -20.40 13.95 -5.06
CA THR A 44 -19.37 14.29 -6.06
C THR A 44 -18.10 14.79 -5.38
N MET A 45 -18.22 15.64 -4.37
CA MET A 45 -17.09 16.13 -3.57
C MET A 45 -16.44 15.00 -2.73
N ALA A 46 -17.22 14.09 -2.18
CA ALA A 46 -16.72 12.92 -1.47
C ALA A 46 -15.97 11.98 -2.43
N LYS A 47 -16.49 11.75 -3.63
CA LYS A 47 -15.83 10.97 -4.69
C LYS A 47 -14.54 11.63 -5.20
N SER A 48 -14.44 12.95 -5.22
CA SER A 48 -13.21 13.67 -5.59
C SER A 48 -12.08 13.48 -4.59
N LYS A 49 -12.42 13.23 -3.32
CA LYS A 49 -11.48 12.94 -2.23
C LYS A 49 -11.16 11.45 -2.08
N GLU A 50 -11.87 10.56 -2.77
CA GLU A 50 -11.67 9.11 -2.67
C GLU A 50 -10.27 8.72 -3.14
N TYR A 51 -9.56 7.90 -2.35
CA TYR A 51 -8.28 7.35 -2.73
C TYR A 51 -8.46 6.28 -3.82
N LYS A 52 -7.84 6.47 -4.98
CA LYS A 52 -7.92 5.57 -6.13
C LYS A 52 -6.52 5.31 -6.65
N ALA A 53 -5.85 4.30 -6.08
CA ALA A 53 -4.46 3.97 -6.38
C ALA A 53 -4.32 2.73 -7.26
N PHE A 54 -3.14 2.57 -7.84
CA PHE A 54 -2.69 1.32 -8.43
C PHE A 54 -1.23 1.05 -8.06
N TRP A 55 -0.86 -0.24 -8.02
CA TRP A 55 0.51 -0.63 -7.76
C TRP A 55 1.34 -0.70 -9.04
N PHE A 56 2.54 -0.12 -8.96
CA PHE A 56 3.65 -0.29 -9.90
C PHE A 56 4.72 -1.11 -9.19
N SER A 57 4.77 -2.40 -9.50
CA SER A 57 5.57 -3.39 -8.78
C SER A 57 6.97 -3.55 -9.36
N TYR A 58 7.82 -4.33 -8.71
CA TYR A 58 9.15 -4.63 -9.25
C TYR A 58 9.11 -5.39 -10.59
N TYR A 59 8.04 -6.09 -10.91
CA TYR A 59 7.81 -6.70 -12.22
C TYR A 59 7.68 -5.67 -13.34
N ASP A 60 7.20 -4.47 -13.03
CA ASP A 60 7.08 -3.38 -14.00
C ASP A 60 8.43 -2.81 -14.44
N TYR A 61 9.44 -2.85 -13.54
CA TYR A 61 10.81 -2.52 -13.92
C TYR A 61 11.42 -3.60 -14.80
N ASP A 62 11.09 -4.87 -14.60
CA ASP A 62 11.51 -5.94 -15.51
C ASP A 62 10.88 -5.75 -16.88
N ALA A 63 9.61 -5.36 -16.97
CA ALA A 63 8.92 -5.01 -18.21
C ALA A 63 9.58 -3.79 -18.90
N TYR A 64 9.99 -2.77 -18.15
CA TYR A 64 10.77 -1.64 -18.68
C TYR A 64 12.09 -2.11 -19.26
N ARG A 65 12.85 -2.95 -18.54
CA ARG A 65 14.14 -3.47 -18.99
C ARG A 65 14.03 -4.36 -20.22
N ALA A 66 12.96 -5.12 -20.34
CA ALA A 66 12.68 -5.93 -21.51
C ALA A 66 12.32 -5.07 -22.73
N LYS A 67 11.56 -3.99 -22.52
CA LYS A 67 11.07 -3.11 -23.58
C LYS A 67 12.17 -2.21 -24.17
N TYR A 68 13.10 -1.72 -23.33
CA TYR A 68 14.08 -0.71 -23.76
C TYR A 68 15.52 -1.26 -23.75
N LYS A 69 16.16 -1.31 -24.94
CA LYS A 69 17.60 -1.64 -25.07
C LYS A 69 18.47 -0.54 -24.42
N LYS A 70 18.25 0.74 -24.80
CA LYS A 70 18.87 1.92 -24.18
C LYS A 70 18.09 2.32 -22.94
N ARG A 71 18.70 2.19 -21.77
CA ARG A 71 18.09 2.41 -20.45
C ARG A 71 18.77 3.59 -19.77
N ASN A 72 18.17 4.76 -19.89
CA ASN A 72 18.64 6.03 -19.33
C ASN A 72 17.47 6.83 -18.75
N ALA A 73 17.75 8.01 -18.20
CA ALA A 73 16.75 8.89 -17.60
C ALA A 73 15.58 9.20 -18.55
N SER A 74 15.87 9.51 -19.83
CA SER A 74 14.85 9.88 -20.82
C SER A 74 13.89 8.71 -21.12
N THR A 75 14.44 7.51 -21.39
CA THR A 75 13.61 6.33 -21.67
C THR A 75 12.80 5.89 -20.44
N PHE A 76 13.38 6.02 -19.24
CA PHE A 76 12.64 5.73 -18.00
C PHE A 76 11.52 6.74 -17.76
N LYS A 77 11.80 8.05 -17.94
CA LYS A 77 10.78 9.11 -17.86
C LYS A 77 9.65 8.85 -18.86
N LYS A 78 9.97 8.54 -20.13
CA LYS A 78 8.97 8.19 -21.16
C LYS A 78 8.10 7.01 -20.74
N TYR A 79 8.72 5.94 -20.22
CA TYR A 79 8.00 4.75 -19.75
C TYR A 79 7.08 5.08 -18.58
N PHE A 80 7.59 5.76 -17.54
CA PHE A 80 6.79 6.05 -16.35
C PHE A 80 5.68 7.09 -16.64
N THR A 81 5.90 8.01 -17.59
CA THR A 81 4.83 8.90 -18.07
C THR A 81 3.65 8.09 -18.68
N GLN A 82 3.92 7.01 -19.42
CA GLN A 82 2.87 6.13 -19.93
C GLN A 82 2.13 5.42 -18.80
N VAL A 83 2.84 5.02 -17.73
CA VAL A 83 2.24 4.42 -16.51
C VAL A 83 1.24 5.39 -15.88
N VAL A 84 1.68 6.61 -15.58
CA VAL A 84 0.85 7.64 -14.94
C VAL A 84 -0.35 8.03 -15.81
N LYS A 85 -0.14 8.29 -17.10
CA LYS A 85 -1.22 8.61 -18.06
C LYS A 85 -2.25 7.49 -18.13
N LYS A 86 -1.84 6.21 -18.10
CA LYS A 86 -2.76 5.08 -18.07
C LYS A 86 -3.61 5.09 -16.80
N GLY A 87 -3.02 5.22 -15.61
CA GLY A 87 -3.77 5.32 -14.35
C GLY A 87 -4.77 6.48 -14.36
N LYS A 88 -4.33 7.67 -14.75
CA LYS A 88 -5.18 8.86 -14.86
C LYS A 88 -6.35 8.67 -15.84
N SER A 89 -6.09 8.02 -16.99
CA SER A 89 -7.14 7.72 -17.97
C SER A 89 -8.24 6.79 -17.46
N LEU A 90 -7.95 6.05 -16.38
CA LEU A 90 -8.92 5.17 -15.70
C LEU A 90 -9.63 5.86 -14.52
N GLY A 91 -9.26 7.10 -14.17
CA GLY A 91 -9.82 7.85 -13.04
C GLY A 91 -9.05 7.64 -11.73
N MET A 92 -7.82 7.12 -11.78
CA MET A 92 -6.96 6.94 -10.61
C MET A 92 -6.19 8.23 -10.29
N ASN A 93 -5.89 8.45 -9.00
CA ASN A 93 -5.26 9.68 -8.49
C ASN A 93 -4.00 9.43 -7.66
N CYS A 94 -3.59 8.16 -7.51
CA CYS A 94 -2.35 7.80 -6.82
C CYS A 94 -1.67 6.62 -7.50
N VAL A 95 -0.33 6.59 -7.50
CA VAL A 95 0.48 5.43 -7.88
C VAL A 95 1.35 5.00 -6.72
N ILE A 96 1.30 3.71 -6.36
CA ILE A 96 2.12 3.09 -5.32
C ILE A 96 3.30 2.40 -6.01
N VAL A 97 4.51 2.96 -5.89
CA VAL A 97 5.69 2.49 -6.61
C VAL A 97 6.63 1.69 -5.72
N HIS A 98 6.97 0.48 -6.14
CA HIS A 98 7.88 -0.38 -5.40
C HIS A 98 9.31 0.15 -5.51
N VAL A 99 9.82 0.75 -4.44
CA VAL A 99 11.17 1.35 -4.43
C VAL A 99 12.19 0.52 -3.66
N ARG A 100 11.73 -0.42 -2.81
CA ARG A 100 12.58 -1.33 -2.06
C ARG A 100 11.93 -2.71 -1.88
N PRO A 101 11.91 -3.55 -2.94
CA PRO A 101 11.34 -4.90 -2.89
C PRO A 101 12.20 -5.89 -2.12
N PHE A 102 13.49 -5.61 -2.00
CA PHE A 102 14.51 -6.43 -1.35
C PHE A 102 15.45 -5.58 -0.49
N GLY A 103 16.59 -6.13 -0.10
CA GLY A 103 17.65 -5.39 0.61
C GLY A 103 18.43 -4.43 -0.29
N ASP A 104 17.77 -3.79 -1.24
CA ASP A 104 18.34 -2.83 -2.21
C ASP A 104 17.32 -1.73 -2.53
N ALA A 105 17.70 -0.68 -3.27
CA ALA A 105 16.88 0.50 -3.51
C ALA A 105 16.81 0.89 -4.99
N MET A 106 15.68 1.44 -5.42
CA MET A 106 15.46 2.07 -6.73
C MET A 106 15.53 3.61 -6.64
N TYR A 107 16.36 4.09 -5.72
CA TYR A 107 16.69 5.50 -5.50
C TYR A 107 18.10 5.60 -4.95
N LYS A 108 18.71 6.80 -5.00
CA LYS A 108 20.04 7.05 -4.44
C LYS A 108 19.96 6.94 -2.92
N SER A 109 20.55 5.87 -2.36
CA SER A 109 20.51 5.58 -0.93
C SER A 109 21.90 5.49 -0.31
N LYS A 110 22.05 6.03 0.91
CA LYS A 110 23.23 5.85 1.77
C LYS A 110 23.24 4.47 2.45
N TYR A 111 22.07 3.84 2.58
CA TYR A 111 21.87 2.61 3.34
C TYR A 111 21.81 1.36 2.48
N PHE A 112 21.30 1.46 1.24
CA PHE A 112 21.03 0.33 0.37
C PHE A 112 21.74 0.46 -0.98
N PRO A 113 22.28 -0.64 -1.54
CA PRO A 113 22.81 -0.63 -2.90
C PRO A 113 21.69 -0.46 -3.92
N TRP A 114 22.03 0.02 -5.12
CA TRP A 114 21.11 0.05 -6.26
C TRP A 114 20.48 -1.32 -6.52
N SER A 115 19.18 -1.33 -6.78
CA SER A 115 18.44 -2.57 -7.03
C SER A 115 18.77 -3.20 -8.38
N LYS A 116 18.84 -4.54 -8.38
CA LYS A 116 18.93 -5.32 -9.63
C LYS A 116 17.73 -5.11 -10.55
N CYS A 117 16.55 -4.78 -9.99
CA CYS A 117 15.33 -4.60 -10.77
C CYS A 117 15.40 -3.41 -11.72
N ILE A 118 16.20 -2.38 -11.43
CA ILE A 118 16.37 -1.25 -12.33
C ILE A 118 17.63 -1.40 -13.21
N SER A 119 18.73 -1.93 -12.68
CA SER A 119 20.03 -1.95 -13.36
C SER A 119 20.43 -3.32 -13.91
N GLY A 120 19.69 -4.40 -13.58
CA GLY A 120 20.01 -5.78 -13.93
C GLY A 120 21.00 -6.47 -12.98
N LYS A 121 21.80 -5.69 -12.22
CA LYS A 121 22.78 -6.20 -11.24
C LYS A 121 22.71 -5.36 -9.98
N GLN A 122 22.61 -5.99 -8.80
CA GLN A 122 22.58 -5.27 -7.53
C GLN A 122 23.88 -4.49 -7.30
N GLY A 123 23.77 -3.24 -6.92
CA GLY A 123 24.90 -2.31 -6.72
C GLY A 123 25.38 -1.57 -7.96
N LYS A 124 24.92 -1.93 -9.16
CA LYS A 124 25.22 -1.19 -10.40
C LYS A 124 24.36 0.07 -10.46
N ASN A 125 25.01 1.25 -10.55
CA ASN A 125 24.31 2.52 -10.73
C ASN A 125 23.61 2.53 -12.11
N PRO A 126 22.30 2.84 -12.18
CA PRO A 126 21.58 2.96 -13.45
C PRO A 126 21.95 4.22 -14.25
N GLY A 127 22.72 5.16 -13.68
CA GLY A 127 23.07 6.45 -14.31
C GLY A 127 22.01 7.54 -14.14
N TYR A 128 20.94 7.27 -13.40
CA TYR A 128 19.87 8.22 -13.07
C TYR A 128 19.19 7.82 -11.76
N ASP A 129 18.37 8.70 -11.21
CA ASP A 129 17.58 8.42 -10.01
C ASP A 129 16.11 8.11 -10.39
N PRO A 130 15.69 6.83 -10.33
CA PRO A 130 14.35 6.44 -10.70
C PRO A 130 13.26 7.11 -9.85
N LEU A 131 13.43 7.21 -8.53
CA LEU A 131 12.40 7.78 -7.65
C LEU A 131 12.23 9.28 -7.90
N LYS A 132 13.32 10.02 -8.09
CA LYS A 132 13.27 11.45 -8.45
C LYS A 132 12.51 11.68 -9.76
N ILE A 133 12.71 10.81 -10.77
CA ILE A 133 11.96 10.88 -12.02
C ILE A 133 10.47 10.55 -11.79
N MET A 134 10.19 9.52 -10.97
CA MET A 134 8.82 9.08 -10.72
C MET A 134 8.00 10.13 -9.98
N THR A 135 8.54 10.76 -8.93
CA THR A 135 7.85 11.85 -8.20
C THR A 135 7.55 13.03 -9.13
N SER A 136 8.56 13.51 -9.86
CA SER A 136 8.38 14.60 -10.82
C SER A 136 7.33 14.31 -11.89
N VAL A 137 7.31 13.08 -12.45
CA VAL A 137 6.33 12.70 -13.48
C VAL A 137 4.92 12.56 -12.88
N ALA A 138 4.78 11.98 -11.70
CA ALA A 138 3.48 11.82 -11.04
C ALA A 138 2.86 13.19 -10.77
N HIS A 139 3.58 14.09 -10.10
CA HIS A 139 3.10 15.42 -9.73
C HIS A 139 2.83 16.30 -10.96
N ALA A 140 3.69 16.28 -11.98
CA ALA A 140 3.45 16.99 -13.24
C ALA A 140 2.17 16.54 -13.97
N ASN A 141 1.62 15.38 -13.62
CA ASN A 141 0.35 14.87 -14.12
C ASN A 141 -0.80 14.97 -13.10
N GLY A 142 -0.61 15.65 -11.96
CA GLY A 142 -1.61 15.79 -10.90
C GLY A 142 -1.97 14.44 -10.24
N MET A 143 -0.99 13.55 -10.07
CA MET A 143 -1.15 12.24 -9.43
C MET A 143 -0.24 12.15 -8.21
N LYS A 144 -0.79 11.69 -7.09
CA LYS A 144 -0.01 11.35 -5.90
C LYS A 144 0.86 10.14 -6.13
N ILE A 145 1.98 10.07 -5.37
CA ILE A 145 2.91 8.94 -5.44
C ILE A 145 3.30 8.48 -4.04
N GLU A 146 3.19 7.18 -3.78
CA GLU A 146 3.63 6.56 -2.53
C GLU A 146 4.78 5.60 -2.77
N ALA A 147 5.80 5.67 -1.92
CA ALA A 147 6.97 4.80 -1.98
C ALA A 147 6.70 3.48 -1.24
N TRP A 148 6.62 2.37 -1.97
CA TRP A 148 6.39 1.05 -1.41
C TRP A 148 7.70 0.34 -1.09
N ILE A 149 7.82 -0.13 0.15
CA ILE A 149 8.96 -0.89 0.66
C ILE A 149 8.54 -2.23 1.25
N ASN A 150 9.33 -3.28 1.04
CA ASN A 150 9.31 -4.50 1.84
C ASN A 150 10.32 -4.36 2.98
N PRO A 151 9.89 -4.40 4.26
CA PRO A 151 10.79 -4.08 5.36
C PRO A 151 11.90 -5.12 5.56
N TYR A 152 11.58 -6.41 5.54
CA TYR A 152 12.50 -7.45 5.98
C TYR A 152 13.04 -8.37 4.89
N ARG A 153 12.47 -8.40 3.70
CA ARG A 153 12.91 -9.29 2.62
C ARG A 153 14.22 -8.79 2.00
N VAL A 154 15.31 -9.56 2.13
CA VAL A 154 16.62 -9.22 1.57
C VAL A 154 16.82 -9.83 0.19
N ALA A 155 16.47 -11.12 0.02
CA ALA A 155 16.49 -11.81 -1.27
C ALA A 155 15.46 -12.94 -1.25
N ALA A 156 14.80 -13.18 -2.39
CA ALA A 156 13.90 -14.30 -2.62
C ALA A 156 14.55 -15.31 -3.57
N GLY A 157 14.31 -16.60 -3.33
CA GLY A 157 14.81 -17.70 -4.17
C GLY A 157 16.33 -17.90 -4.15
N SER A 158 17.04 -17.24 -3.23
CA SER A 158 18.47 -17.46 -3.01
C SER A 158 18.85 -17.11 -1.59
N ALA A 159 19.46 -18.07 -0.87
CA ALA A 159 20.07 -17.88 0.45
C ALA A 159 21.58 -17.61 0.37
N ASN A 160 22.11 -17.34 -0.80
CA ASN A 160 23.54 -17.11 -1.01
C ASN A 160 23.89 -15.62 -0.80
N TYR A 161 24.53 -15.32 0.32
CA TYR A 161 24.98 -13.96 0.67
C TYR A 161 26.01 -13.39 -0.31
N ASN A 162 26.80 -14.24 -0.99
CA ASN A 162 27.83 -13.78 -1.95
C ASN A 162 27.21 -13.24 -3.25
N LYS A 163 25.95 -13.60 -3.55
CA LYS A 163 25.21 -13.02 -4.67
C LYS A 163 24.72 -11.59 -4.39
N LEU A 164 24.77 -11.14 -3.14
CA LEU A 164 24.46 -9.75 -2.79
C LEU A 164 25.66 -8.85 -3.11
N SER A 165 25.40 -7.58 -3.44
CA SER A 165 26.43 -6.55 -3.57
C SER A 165 27.29 -6.46 -2.30
N SER A 166 28.60 -6.20 -2.43
CA SER A 166 29.48 -5.95 -1.28
C SER A 166 29.03 -4.76 -0.43
N LYS A 167 28.31 -3.81 -1.02
CA LYS A 167 27.70 -2.68 -0.32
C LYS A 167 26.41 -3.02 0.45
N ASN A 168 25.84 -4.23 0.25
CA ASN A 168 24.58 -4.61 0.91
C ASN A 168 24.80 -4.84 2.41
N PRO A 169 24.02 -4.19 3.30
CA PRO A 169 24.13 -4.38 4.75
C PRO A 169 24.02 -5.83 5.18
N ALA A 170 23.14 -6.63 4.57
CA ALA A 170 22.97 -8.04 4.89
C ALA A 170 24.25 -8.85 4.63
N ARG A 171 24.95 -8.59 3.49
CA ARG A 171 26.25 -9.25 3.21
C ARG A 171 27.33 -8.83 4.19
N LYS A 172 27.39 -7.53 4.54
CA LYS A 172 28.35 -7.01 5.54
C LYS A 172 28.09 -7.63 6.91
N TRP A 173 26.85 -7.67 7.36
CA TRP A 173 26.47 -8.24 8.65
C TRP A 173 26.76 -9.74 8.73
N HIS A 174 26.46 -10.49 7.65
CA HIS A 174 26.73 -11.93 7.62
C HIS A 174 28.22 -12.27 7.85
N LYS A 175 29.15 -11.48 7.30
CA LYS A 175 30.59 -11.67 7.44
C LYS A 175 31.13 -11.40 8.85
N ASN A 176 30.41 -10.63 9.69
CA ASN A 176 30.84 -10.26 11.02
C ASN A 176 30.16 -11.12 12.09
N LYS A 177 30.92 -11.84 12.90
CA LYS A 177 30.42 -12.75 13.97
C LYS A 177 29.46 -12.06 14.94
N LYS A 178 29.67 -10.77 15.29
CA LYS A 178 28.82 -9.98 16.21
C LYS A 178 27.46 -9.59 15.59
N THR A 179 27.38 -9.43 14.27
CA THR A 179 26.18 -8.92 13.58
C THR A 179 25.52 -9.92 12.65
N ARG A 180 26.09 -11.10 12.44
CA ARG A 180 25.57 -12.09 11.47
C ARG A 180 24.11 -12.50 11.67
N ARG A 181 23.61 -12.38 12.91
CA ARG A 181 22.20 -12.67 13.20
C ARG A 181 21.23 -11.53 12.88
N ASN A 182 21.71 -10.40 12.38
CA ASN A 182 20.85 -9.36 11.80
C ASN A 182 20.23 -9.79 10.47
N VAL A 183 20.77 -10.83 9.84
CA VAL A 183 20.26 -11.42 8.60
C VAL A 183 20.23 -12.94 8.72
N LEU A 184 19.13 -13.56 8.33
CA LEU A 184 18.88 -14.98 8.50
C LEU A 184 18.45 -15.60 7.18
N ALA A 185 18.94 -16.80 6.90
CA ALA A 185 18.45 -17.64 5.80
C ALA A 185 17.27 -18.48 6.30
N TYR A 186 16.22 -18.55 5.49
CA TYR A 186 15.08 -19.40 5.76
C TYR A 186 14.37 -19.80 4.44
N LYS A 187 14.14 -21.11 4.26
CA LYS A 187 13.47 -21.66 3.05
C LYS A 187 13.99 -21.06 1.75
N GLY A 188 15.30 -21.11 1.54
CA GLY A 188 15.94 -20.64 0.30
C GLY A 188 15.91 -19.12 0.06
N SER A 189 15.61 -18.33 1.06
CA SER A 189 15.56 -16.86 0.97
C SER A 189 16.31 -16.20 2.13
N LEU A 190 16.64 -14.92 1.99
CA LEU A 190 17.32 -14.13 3.03
C LEU A 190 16.36 -13.05 3.57
N TYR A 191 16.37 -12.91 4.89
CA TYR A 191 15.55 -11.93 5.62
C TYR A 191 16.39 -11.16 6.62
N TYR A 192 16.14 -9.88 6.79
CA TYR A 192 16.52 -9.15 7.97
C TYR A 192 15.78 -9.72 9.18
N ASN A 193 16.47 -9.85 10.32
CA ASN A 193 15.88 -10.39 11.56
C ASN A 193 15.08 -9.31 12.29
N PRO A 194 13.74 -9.42 12.38
CA PRO A 194 12.89 -8.39 13.00
C PRO A 194 13.20 -8.18 14.50
N ALA A 195 13.74 -9.20 15.17
CA ALA A 195 14.11 -9.14 16.59
C ALA A 195 15.34 -8.26 16.89
N LYS A 196 16.02 -7.76 15.86
CA LYS A 196 17.25 -6.97 16.02
C LYS A 196 17.00 -5.45 15.93
N ALA A 197 17.34 -4.72 16.97
CA ALA A 197 17.22 -3.25 17.00
C ALA A 197 18.01 -2.57 15.86
N GLN A 198 19.20 -3.09 15.51
CA GLN A 198 20.00 -2.58 14.39
C GLN A 198 19.27 -2.73 13.05
N VAL A 199 18.49 -3.78 12.86
CA VAL A 199 17.66 -3.99 11.67
C VAL A 199 16.54 -2.96 11.64
N ARG A 200 15.81 -2.76 12.74
CA ARG A 200 14.77 -1.72 12.81
C ARG A 200 15.34 -0.34 12.52
N LYS A 201 16.49 0.01 13.11
CA LYS A 201 17.19 1.28 12.86
C LYS A 201 17.54 1.45 11.38
N LEU A 202 18.06 0.40 10.71
CA LEU A 202 18.36 0.44 9.27
C LEU A 202 17.10 0.73 8.43
N ILE A 203 15.98 0.06 8.73
CA ILE A 203 14.73 0.21 7.98
C ILE A 203 14.16 1.60 8.19
N VAL A 204 14.10 2.08 9.43
CA VAL A 204 13.61 3.42 9.77
C VAL A 204 14.46 4.51 9.11
N ASN A 205 15.80 4.37 9.15
CA ASN A 205 16.69 5.32 8.50
C ASN A 205 16.50 5.35 6.97
N GLY A 206 16.25 4.19 6.35
CA GLY A 206 15.92 4.13 4.92
C GLY A 206 14.57 4.80 4.58
N VAL A 207 13.59 4.75 5.48
CA VAL A 207 12.33 5.49 5.32
C VAL A 207 12.54 6.99 5.51
N LYS A 208 13.27 7.41 6.56
CA LYS A 208 13.65 8.82 6.75
C LYS A 208 14.35 9.38 5.52
N GLU A 209 15.28 8.63 4.95
CA GLU A 209 16.00 9.03 3.73
C GLU A 209 15.05 9.29 2.54
N ILE A 210 14.01 8.45 2.38
CA ILE A 210 13.00 8.67 1.33
C ILE A 210 12.24 9.98 1.59
N VAL A 211 11.67 10.15 2.77
CA VAL A 211 10.82 11.31 3.10
C VAL A 211 11.62 12.61 3.08
N GLN A 212 12.90 12.58 3.47
CA GLN A 212 13.76 13.76 3.48
C GLN A 212 14.26 14.21 2.09
N ASN A 213 14.41 13.28 1.14
CA ASN A 213 15.09 13.55 -0.12
C ASN A 213 14.20 13.47 -1.35
N TYR A 214 12.96 12.96 -1.20
CA TYR A 214 12.04 12.77 -2.31
C TYR A 214 10.66 13.29 -1.94
N ASP A 215 10.05 13.98 -2.87
CA ASP A 215 8.70 14.53 -2.75
C ASP A 215 7.67 13.38 -2.96
N VAL A 216 7.53 12.52 -1.94
CA VAL A 216 6.55 11.43 -1.94
C VAL A 216 5.36 11.82 -1.07
N ASP A 217 4.14 11.49 -1.51
CA ASP A 217 2.91 11.76 -0.75
C ASP A 217 2.66 10.70 0.34
N GLY A 218 3.40 9.58 0.30
CA GLY A 218 3.24 8.52 1.28
C GLY A 218 4.33 7.46 1.24
N ILE A 219 4.41 6.72 2.35
CA ILE A 219 5.15 5.47 2.49
C ILE A 219 4.15 4.32 2.58
N HIS A 220 4.35 3.30 1.76
CA HIS A 220 3.52 2.10 1.71
C HIS A 220 4.32 0.86 2.06
N MET A 221 3.75 -0.06 2.82
CA MET A 221 4.29 -1.41 3.05
C MET A 221 3.27 -2.48 2.69
N ASP A 222 3.76 -3.66 2.34
CA ASP A 222 2.96 -4.89 2.28
C ASP A 222 3.10 -5.70 3.58
N ASP A 223 2.65 -6.95 3.56
CA ASP A 223 2.60 -7.86 4.71
C ASP A 223 3.79 -8.82 4.82
N TYR A 224 4.87 -8.60 4.07
CA TYR A 224 6.07 -9.46 4.13
C TYR A 224 6.94 -9.16 5.35
N PHE A 225 6.39 -9.37 6.58
CA PHE A 225 7.11 -9.18 7.82
C PHE A 225 7.96 -10.38 8.21
N TYR A 226 7.32 -11.52 8.46
CA TYR A 226 7.99 -12.77 8.82
C TYR A 226 7.80 -13.82 7.74
N PRO A 227 8.74 -14.78 7.60
CA PRO A 227 8.49 -15.97 6.81
C PRO A 227 7.41 -16.84 7.46
N THR A 228 6.75 -17.69 6.67
CA THR A 228 5.75 -18.62 7.17
C THR A 228 6.40 -19.83 7.83
N PHE A 229 6.00 -20.11 9.06
CA PHE A 229 6.39 -21.28 9.85
C PHE A 229 5.30 -22.37 9.80
N ASN A 230 5.55 -23.49 10.49
CA ASN A 230 4.58 -24.55 10.73
C ASN A 230 4.63 -25.03 12.19
N SER A 231 3.85 -26.03 12.56
CA SER A 231 3.78 -26.54 13.94
C SER A 231 5.12 -27.09 14.45
N SER A 232 5.93 -27.72 13.58
CA SER A 232 7.21 -28.33 13.97
C SER A 232 8.31 -27.31 14.22
N ASN A 233 8.26 -26.11 13.62
CA ASN A 233 9.37 -25.19 13.66
C ASN A 233 9.05 -23.77 14.17
N VAL A 234 7.79 -23.45 14.47
CA VAL A 234 7.39 -22.10 14.93
C VAL A 234 8.12 -21.65 16.20
N ASN A 235 8.44 -22.59 17.10
CA ASN A 235 9.07 -22.31 18.39
C ASN A 235 10.62 -22.40 18.35
N SER A 236 11.20 -22.96 17.30
CA SER A 236 12.65 -23.26 17.23
C SER A 236 13.39 -22.53 16.10
N ALA A 237 12.68 -22.15 15.03
CA ALA A 237 13.30 -21.57 13.85
C ALA A 237 13.51 -20.05 13.94
N PHE A 238 14.36 -19.56 13.03
CA PHE A 238 14.55 -18.17 12.69
C PHE A 238 15.08 -17.32 13.88
N ASP A 239 14.22 -16.54 14.53
CA ASP A 239 14.52 -15.64 15.65
C ASP A 239 14.28 -16.27 17.03
N ALA A 240 14.03 -17.57 17.10
CA ALA A 240 13.76 -18.25 18.37
C ALA A 240 14.90 -18.09 19.42
N LYS A 241 16.16 -17.93 18.97
CA LYS A 241 17.29 -17.62 19.85
C LYS A 241 17.13 -16.25 20.51
N GLU A 242 16.73 -15.24 19.74
CA GLU A 242 16.47 -13.88 20.22
C GLU A 242 15.26 -13.86 21.17
N TYR A 243 14.22 -14.62 20.86
CA TYR A 243 13.07 -14.77 21.76
C TYR A 243 13.51 -15.33 23.12
N ARG A 244 14.22 -16.46 23.15
CA ARG A 244 14.68 -17.08 24.43
C ARG A 244 15.55 -16.13 25.28
N ALA A 245 16.29 -15.24 24.67
CA ALA A 245 17.13 -14.26 25.36
C ALA A 245 16.35 -12.97 25.77
N SER A 246 15.09 -12.84 25.39
CA SER A 246 14.31 -11.63 25.63
C SER A 246 13.67 -11.59 27.01
N THR A 247 13.36 -10.38 27.48
CA THR A 247 12.57 -10.16 28.70
C THR A 247 11.15 -10.75 28.59
N MET A 248 10.58 -10.79 27.36
CA MET A 248 9.25 -11.38 27.11
C MET A 248 9.26 -12.90 27.40
N ALA A 249 10.32 -13.62 27.04
CA ALA A 249 10.43 -15.03 27.36
C ALA A 249 10.58 -15.26 28.88
N LYS A 250 11.40 -14.42 29.55
CA LYS A 250 11.54 -14.43 31.01
C LYS A 250 10.22 -14.15 31.72
N GLY A 251 9.40 -13.23 31.19
CA GLY A 251 8.03 -12.94 31.63
C GLY A 251 6.98 -13.94 31.15
N LYS A 252 7.38 -15.14 30.70
CA LYS A 252 6.52 -16.25 30.22
C LYS A 252 5.58 -15.91 29.04
N GLN A 253 5.84 -14.83 28.31
CA GLN A 253 5.10 -14.53 27.08
C GLN A 253 5.59 -15.44 25.96
N ASN A 254 4.67 -15.94 25.12
CA ASN A 254 5.02 -16.86 24.04
C ASN A 254 5.69 -16.16 22.84
N ILE A 255 6.33 -16.96 21.98
CA ILE A 255 7.07 -16.47 20.80
C ILE A 255 6.17 -15.75 19.79
N VAL A 256 4.87 -16.04 19.74
CA VAL A 256 3.93 -15.38 18.84
C VAL A 256 3.73 -13.92 19.28
N SER A 257 3.53 -13.71 20.57
CA SER A 257 3.44 -12.36 21.16
C SER A 257 4.75 -11.59 20.97
N PHE A 258 5.90 -12.25 21.17
CA PHE A 258 7.21 -11.66 20.92
C PHE A 258 7.36 -11.18 19.47
N ARG A 259 7.08 -12.03 18.48
CA ARG A 259 7.19 -11.66 17.05
C ARG A 259 6.23 -10.54 16.67
N ARG A 260 5.00 -10.56 17.18
CA ARG A 260 4.02 -9.50 16.96
C ARG A 260 4.54 -8.16 17.50
N GLU A 261 5.13 -8.17 18.69
CA GLU A 261 5.70 -6.96 19.27
C GLU A 261 6.91 -6.43 18.47
N GLN A 262 7.76 -7.32 17.89
CA GLN A 262 8.85 -6.86 17.01
C GLN A 262 8.31 -6.14 15.77
N VAL A 263 7.19 -6.59 15.22
CA VAL A 263 6.52 -5.92 14.08
C VAL A 263 5.90 -4.60 14.54
N ASN A 264 5.19 -4.58 15.68
CA ASN A 264 4.59 -3.36 16.24
C ASN A 264 5.64 -2.27 16.47
N MET A 265 6.79 -2.62 17.06
CA MET A 265 7.89 -1.67 17.29
C MET A 265 8.41 -1.05 15.98
N LEU A 266 8.53 -1.84 14.89
CA LEU A 266 8.94 -1.29 13.60
C LEU A 266 7.88 -0.36 13.03
N VAL A 267 6.62 -0.79 12.99
CA VAL A 267 5.51 -0.03 12.40
C VAL A 267 5.35 1.32 13.12
N LYS A 268 5.32 1.31 14.46
CA LYS A 268 5.26 2.55 15.26
C LYS A 268 6.46 3.46 15.00
N ALA A 269 7.67 2.90 14.95
CA ALA A 269 8.89 3.70 14.71
C ALA A 269 8.92 4.32 13.31
N ILE A 270 8.39 3.64 12.29
CA ILE A 270 8.26 4.20 10.94
C ILE A 270 7.24 5.33 10.95
N HIS A 271 6.04 5.10 11.49
CA HIS A 271 5.00 6.13 11.57
C HIS A 271 5.52 7.40 12.26
N SER A 272 6.09 7.25 13.46
CA SER A 272 6.68 8.38 14.19
C SER A 272 7.77 9.09 13.39
N ALA A 273 8.63 8.34 12.68
CA ALA A 273 9.70 8.91 11.87
C ALA A 273 9.17 9.69 10.65
N VAL A 274 8.14 9.18 9.99
CA VAL A 274 7.48 9.87 8.86
C VAL A 274 6.85 11.17 9.36
N LYS A 275 6.03 11.10 10.42
CA LYS A 275 5.31 12.27 10.96
C LYS A 275 6.23 13.33 11.56
N SER A 276 7.40 12.94 12.09
CA SER A 276 8.39 13.91 12.60
C SER A 276 9.12 14.70 11.51
N ILE A 277 9.17 14.17 10.26
CA ILE A 277 9.82 14.83 9.13
C ILE A 277 8.80 15.65 8.35
N ASP A 278 7.69 15.02 7.98
CA ASP A 278 6.58 15.67 7.27
C ASP A 278 5.24 15.05 7.71
N PRO A 279 4.43 15.78 8.50
CA PRO A 279 3.11 15.30 8.93
C PRO A 279 2.12 15.04 7.78
N SER A 280 2.31 15.65 6.62
CA SER A 280 1.44 15.50 5.44
C SER A 280 1.67 14.18 4.70
N VAL A 281 2.87 13.60 4.82
CA VAL A 281 3.20 12.29 4.22
C VAL A 281 2.46 11.19 4.95
N THR A 282 1.68 10.41 4.22
CA THR A 282 0.90 9.28 4.79
C THR A 282 1.77 8.04 4.97
N PHE A 283 1.46 7.22 5.97
CA PHE A 283 2.04 5.89 6.12
C PHE A 283 0.94 4.84 6.18
N GLY A 284 0.98 3.88 5.26
CA GLY A 284 -0.02 2.82 5.19
C GLY A 284 0.55 1.44 4.95
N ILE A 285 -0.25 0.42 5.28
CA ILE A 285 0.12 -0.99 5.12
C ILE A 285 -0.97 -1.73 4.36
N SER A 286 -0.56 -2.57 3.40
CA SER A 286 -1.42 -3.48 2.64
C SER A 286 -1.24 -4.92 3.14
N PRO A 287 -1.96 -5.35 4.19
CA PRO A 287 -1.85 -6.68 4.73
C PRO A 287 -2.64 -7.69 3.90
N ALA A 288 -2.40 -8.99 4.15
CA ALA A 288 -3.23 -10.06 3.60
C ALA A 288 -4.72 -9.84 3.93
N GLY A 289 -5.59 -10.15 2.98
CA GLY A 289 -7.02 -9.85 3.08
C GLY A 289 -7.77 -10.60 4.18
N ASN A 290 -7.31 -11.80 4.60
CA ASN A 290 -7.96 -12.54 5.66
C ASN A 290 -7.39 -12.17 7.04
N ILE A 291 -8.22 -11.53 7.87
CA ILE A 291 -7.84 -11.09 9.23
C ILE A 291 -7.36 -12.26 10.10
N ASP A 292 -7.96 -13.45 9.99
CA ASP A 292 -7.57 -14.60 10.80
C ASP A 292 -6.15 -15.07 10.48
N ASN A 293 -5.72 -14.95 9.22
CA ASN A 293 -4.34 -15.28 8.82
C ASN A 293 -3.33 -14.29 9.39
N LEU A 294 -3.69 -13.02 9.54
CA LEU A 294 -2.80 -11.97 10.08
C LEU A 294 -2.43 -12.23 11.55
N THR A 295 -3.37 -12.77 12.31
CA THR A 295 -3.21 -13.12 13.73
C THR A 295 -2.74 -14.57 13.93
N SER A 296 -2.45 -15.30 12.86
CA SER A 296 -1.96 -16.67 12.89
C SER A 296 -0.66 -16.78 13.69
N ARG A 297 -0.48 -17.93 14.38
CA ARG A 297 0.78 -18.26 15.05
C ARG A 297 1.92 -18.63 14.09
N TYR A 298 1.63 -18.80 12.80
CA TYR A 298 2.58 -19.33 11.82
C TYR A 298 3.09 -18.30 10.81
N SER A 299 2.39 -17.18 10.65
CA SER A 299 2.75 -16.19 9.62
C SER A 299 2.33 -14.77 9.98
N TYR A 300 2.82 -13.80 9.22
CA TYR A 300 2.51 -12.36 9.29
C TYR A 300 2.83 -11.68 10.62
N TYR A 301 2.31 -12.15 11.74
CA TYR A 301 2.45 -11.57 13.08
C TYR A 301 2.00 -10.11 13.15
N VAL A 302 0.90 -9.80 12.47
CA VAL A 302 0.29 -8.47 12.42
C VAL A 302 -0.67 -8.28 13.60
N ASP A 303 -0.56 -7.17 14.31
CA ASP A 303 -1.48 -6.78 15.38
C ASP A 303 -2.53 -5.81 14.86
N ILE A 304 -3.42 -6.33 13.99
CA ILE A 304 -4.36 -5.48 13.26
C ILE A 304 -5.31 -4.73 14.18
N ASN A 305 -5.71 -5.32 15.31
CA ASN A 305 -6.59 -4.64 16.26
C ASN A 305 -5.91 -3.43 16.90
N LYS A 306 -4.63 -3.57 17.28
CA LYS A 306 -3.83 -2.47 17.82
C LYS A 306 -3.68 -1.34 16.79
N TRP A 307 -3.35 -1.69 15.53
CA TRP A 307 -3.13 -0.69 14.48
C TRP A 307 -4.39 0.06 14.08
N LEU A 308 -5.54 -0.61 14.02
CA LEU A 308 -6.82 0.03 13.66
C LEU A 308 -7.39 0.92 14.79
N ASN A 309 -6.97 0.70 16.03
CA ASN A 309 -7.50 1.43 17.19
C ASN A 309 -6.58 2.54 17.73
N SER A 310 -5.45 2.80 17.06
CA SER A 310 -4.49 3.85 17.43
C SER A 310 -3.99 4.59 16.20
N SER A 311 -3.87 5.91 16.31
CA SER A 311 -3.24 6.77 15.29
C SER A 311 -1.71 6.70 15.28
N ASP A 312 -1.08 5.90 16.16
CA ASP A 312 0.38 5.84 16.31
C ASP A 312 1.08 4.88 15.33
N TYR A 313 0.31 4.06 14.60
CA TYR A 313 0.87 2.99 13.80
C TYR A 313 0.75 3.25 12.30
N VAL A 314 -0.43 3.59 11.82
CA VAL A 314 -0.69 3.79 10.39
C VAL A 314 -1.77 4.87 10.18
N ASP A 315 -1.70 5.59 9.07
CA ASP A 315 -2.76 6.50 8.64
C ASP A 315 -3.86 5.75 7.88
N TYR A 316 -3.51 4.65 7.21
CA TYR A 316 -4.46 3.79 6.52
C TYR A 316 -4.04 2.32 6.49
N ILE A 317 -5.03 1.46 6.31
CA ILE A 317 -4.86 0.05 6.02
C ILE A 317 -5.50 -0.29 4.67
N CYS A 318 -4.82 -1.12 3.86
CA CYS A 318 -5.28 -1.49 2.52
C CYS A 318 -5.27 -3.02 2.34
N PRO A 319 -6.20 -3.77 2.97
CA PRO A 319 -6.22 -5.23 2.89
C PRO A 319 -6.34 -5.73 1.46
N GLN A 320 -5.53 -6.73 1.11
CA GLN A 320 -5.48 -7.38 -0.20
C GLN A 320 -6.65 -8.37 -0.34
N ILE A 321 -7.86 -7.87 -0.63
CA ILE A 321 -9.06 -8.70 -0.77
C ILE A 321 -9.13 -9.25 -2.20
N TYR A 322 -8.25 -10.21 -2.49
CA TYR A 322 -8.01 -10.74 -3.83
C TYR A 322 -8.91 -11.93 -4.18
N TRP A 323 -10.15 -11.95 -3.70
CA TRP A 323 -11.15 -12.99 -3.95
C TRP A 323 -12.38 -12.44 -4.67
N GLY A 324 -13.11 -13.33 -5.34
CA GLY A 324 -14.40 -13.01 -5.95
C GLY A 324 -15.56 -13.12 -4.96
N PHE A 325 -16.74 -12.73 -5.39
CA PHE A 325 -17.98 -12.92 -4.62
C PHE A 325 -18.38 -14.41 -4.51
N LYS A 326 -17.88 -15.24 -5.45
CA LYS A 326 -18.18 -16.68 -5.51
C LYS A 326 -17.08 -17.57 -4.91
N HIS A 327 -16.09 -16.96 -4.21
CA HIS A 327 -15.08 -17.74 -3.49
C HIS A 327 -15.75 -18.60 -2.39
N PRO A 328 -15.40 -19.89 -2.23
CA PRO A 328 -16.13 -20.79 -1.31
C PRO A 328 -16.04 -20.35 0.16
N TYR A 329 -14.90 -19.86 0.61
CA TYR A 329 -14.65 -19.52 2.03
C TYR A 329 -14.46 -18.01 2.27
N ALA A 330 -13.72 -17.31 1.41
CA ALA A 330 -13.34 -15.91 1.57
C ALA A 330 -14.04 -15.02 0.53
N LYS A 331 -15.39 -15.00 0.53
CA LYS A 331 -16.16 -14.14 -0.38
C LYS A 331 -15.82 -12.68 -0.18
N PHE A 332 -15.63 -11.95 -1.28
CA PHE A 332 -15.24 -10.54 -1.27
C PHE A 332 -16.12 -9.68 -0.36
N ASP A 333 -17.43 -9.84 -0.45
CA ASP A 333 -18.40 -9.11 0.35
C ASP A 333 -18.28 -9.41 1.85
N ARG A 334 -18.11 -10.69 2.23
CA ARG A 334 -17.94 -11.11 3.62
C ARG A 334 -16.64 -10.54 4.21
N VAL A 335 -15.54 -10.66 3.48
CA VAL A 335 -14.23 -10.17 3.92
C VAL A 335 -14.23 -8.66 4.06
N THR A 336 -14.74 -7.93 3.06
CA THR A 336 -14.90 -6.46 3.12
C THR A 336 -15.71 -6.03 4.35
N LYS A 337 -16.87 -6.66 4.59
CA LYS A 337 -17.71 -6.37 5.77
C LYS A 337 -16.93 -6.58 7.09
N ARG A 338 -16.10 -7.62 7.19
CA ARG A 338 -15.27 -7.87 8.39
C ARG A 338 -14.24 -6.76 8.61
N TRP A 339 -13.56 -6.29 7.57
CA TRP A 339 -12.60 -5.19 7.65
C TRP A 339 -13.27 -3.89 8.09
N MET A 340 -14.39 -3.53 7.47
CA MET A 340 -15.14 -2.33 7.86
C MET A 340 -15.65 -2.40 9.30
N LYS A 341 -16.04 -3.60 9.78
CA LYS A 341 -16.39 -3.82 11.20
C LYS A 341 -15.19 -3.67 12.13
N ALA A 342 -14.02 -4.17 11.74
CA ALA A 342 -12.79 -4.07 12.56
C ALA A 342 -12.31 -2.61 12.69
N ALA A 343 -12.50 -1.77 11.68
CA ALA A 343 -12.09 -0.38 11.64
C ALA A 343 -13.15 0.61 12.19
N LYS A 344 -14.01 0.18 13.10
CA LYS A 344 -15.11 1.01 13.66
C LYS A 344 -14.67 2.34 14.26
N SER A 345 -13.46 2.40 14.80
CA SER A 345 -12.95 3.61 15.48
C SER A 345 -12.74 4.80 14.55
N LYS A 346 -12.74 4.59 13.21
CA LYS A 346 -12.46 5.60 12.17
C LYS A 346 -11.15 6.39 12.36
N LYS A 347 -10.27 5.95 13.25
CA LYS A 347 -8.94 6.56 13.44
C LYS A 347 -8.01 6.32 12.27
N VAL A 348 -8.24 5.20 11.54
CA VAL A 348 -7.43 4.75 10.42
C VAL A 348 -8.33 4.58 9.20
N LYS A 349 -7.92 5.11 8.04
CA LYS A 349 -8.65 4.93 6.79
C LYS A 349 -8.55 3.50 6.28
N VAL A 350 -9.61 3.02 5.62
CA VAL A 350 -9.64 1.68 5.04
C VAL A 350 -9.78 1.79 3.53
N TYR A 351 -8.73 1.42 2.81
CA TYR A 351 -8.76 1.24 1.36
C TYR A 351 -8.89 -0.25 1.05
N ILE A 352 -9.49 -0.59 -0.07
CA ILE A 352 -9.66 -1.99 -0.47
C ILE A 352 -8.71 -2.32 -1.61
N GLY A 353 -7.81 -3.28 -1.37
CA GLY A 353 -6.93 -3.85 -2.39
C GLY A 353 -7.71 -4.83 -3.28
N ILE A 354 -7.70 -4.61 -4.59
CA ILE A 354 -8.47 -5.36 -5.59
C ILE A 354 -7.53 -6.01 -6.61
N ALA A 355 -7.75 -7.31 -6.90
CA ALA A 355 -6.94 -8.11 -7.81
C ALA A 355 -7.37 -7.96 -9.27
N VAL A 356 -6.80 -7.03 -10.01
CA VAL A 356 -7.04 -6.89 -11.46
C VAL A 356 -6.52 -8.09 -12.24
N TYR A 357 -5.40 -8.68 -11.79
CA TYR A 357 -4.75 -9.83 -12.44
C TYR A 357 -5.63 -11.09 -12.55
N ARG A 358 -6.71 -11.16 -11.78
CA ARG A 358 -7.67 -12.28 -11.86
C ARG A 358 -8.70 -12.10 -12.95
N ALA A 359 -9.04 -10.86 -13.30
CA ALA A 359 -10.09 -10.55 -14.27
C ALA A 359 -9.73 -11.03 -15.69
N GLY A 360 -10.62 -11.79 -16.29
CA GLY A 360 -10.44 -12.44 -17.60
C GLY A 360 -9.61 -13.72 -17.55
N HIS A 361 -9.22 -14.20 -16.36
CA HIS A 361 -8.44 -15.42 -16.18
C HIS A 361 -9.27 -16.55 -15.52
N ASN A 362 -8.96 -17.80 -15.89
CA ASN A 362 -9.55 -18.98 -15.25
C ASN A 362 -8.80 -19.29 -13.93
N THR A 363 -9.03 -18.48 -12.92
CA THR A 363 -8.32 -18.51 -11.62
C THR A 363 -9.29 -18.42 -10.45
N GLY A 364 -8.90 -18.93 -9.29
CA GLY A 364 -9.70 -18.89 -8.05
C GLY A 364 -9.93 -20.27 -7.45
N ALA A 365 -10.54 -20.29 -6.27
CA ALA A 365 -10.86 -21.50 -5.53
C ALA A 365 -12.28 -22.00 -5.89
N GLY A 366 -12.34 -23.15 -6.53
CA GLY A 366 -13.60 -23.75 -6.97
C GLY A 366 -14.13 -23.21 -8.31
N SER A 367 -15.01 -23.99 -8.93
CA SER A 367 -15.50 -23.74 -10.30
C SER A 367 -16.30 -22.43 -10.41
N ARG A 368 -17.09 -22.07 -9.40
CA ARG A 368 -17.94 -20.86 -9.39
C ARG A 368 -17.10 -19.60 -9.39
N GLU A 369 -16.05 -19.52 -8.58
CA GLU A 369 -15.16 -18.36 -8.56
C GLU A 369 -14.33 -18.26 -9.84
N ARG A 370 -13.82 -19.39 -10.34
CA ARG A 370 -13.09 -19.42 -11.63
C ARG A 370 -13.95 -18.90 -12.79
N ARG A 371 -15.24 -19.30 -12.85
CA ARG A 371 -16.19 -18.79 -13.85
C ARG A 371 -16.43 -17.30 -13.69
N GLU A 372 -16.61 -16.82 -12.45
CA GLU A 372 -16.77 -15.39 -12.14
C GLU A 372 -15.60 -14.58 -12.70
N TRP A 373 -14.36 -14.91 -12.34
CA TRP A 373 -13.19 -14.19 -12.81
C TRP A 373 -13.00 -14.27 -14.35
N LYS A 374 -13.25 -15.42 -14.94
CA LYS A 374 -13.10 -15.63 -16.39
C LYS A 374 -14.13 -14.85 -17.20
N SER A 375 -15.38 -14.80 -16.77
CA SER A 375 -16.50 -14.42 -17.63
C SER A 375 -17.27 -13.17 -17.18
N ASP A 376 -17.24 -12.78 -15.88
CA ASP A 376 -17.94 -11.58 -15.43
C ASP A 376 -17.10 -10.32 -15.64
N ALA A 377 -17.39 -9.61 -16.74
CA ALA A 377 -16.75 -8.34 -17.03
C ALA A 377 -17.06 -7.24 -15.99
N ASN A 378 -18.07 -7.41 -15.14
CA ASN A 378 -18.45 -6.44 -14.13
C ASN A 378 -17.84 -6.74 -12.74
N VAL A 379 -17.07 -7.81 -12.56
CA VAL A 379 -16.58 -8.22 -11.24
C VAL A 379 -15.87 -7.10 -10.49
N LEU A 380 -14.91 -6.40 -11.12
CA LEU A 380 -14.18 -5.29 -10.52
C LEU A 380 -15.10 -4.08 -10.22
N LYS A 381 -16.01 -3.75 -11.14
CA LYS A 381 -17.03 -2.71 -10.93
C LYS A 381 -17.90 -3.03 -9.72
N LYS A 382 -18.42 -4.25 -9.62
CA LYS A 382 -19.24 -4.73 -8.49
C LYS A 382 -18.48 -4.65 -7.16
N GLN A 383 -17.18 -4.99 -7.15
CA GLN A 383 -16.33 -4.90 -5.97
C GLN A 383 -16.20 -3.47 -5.46
N VAL A 384 -15.92 -2.51 -6.35
CA VAL A 384 -15.87 -1.08 -6.01
C VAL A 384 -17.22 -0.59 -5.46
N GLN A 385 -18.30 -0.86 -6.16
CA GLN A 385 -19.64 -0.44 -5.74
C GLN A 385 -20.03 -1.02 -4.37
N TYR A 386 -19.75 -2.30 -4.14
CA TYR A 386 -20.03 -2.94 -2.85
C TYR A 386 -19.22 -2.32 -1.71
N ALA A 387 -17.91 -2.12 -1.91
CA ALA A 387 -17.05 -1.56 -0.87
C ALA A 387 -17.39 -0.09 -0.55
N ARG A 388 -17.75 0.73 -1.56
CA ARG A 388 -18.30 2.08 -1.34
C ARG A 388 -19.56 2.05 -0.47
N LYS A 389 -20.52 1.15 -0.80
CA LYS A 389 -21.73 0.95 0.02
C LYS A 389 -21.42 0.56 1.47
N LYS A 390 -20.24 -0.03 1.73
CA LYS A 390 -19.77 -0.38 3.08
C LYS A 390 -18.97 0.72 3.76
N GLY A 391 -18.77 1.86 3.10
CA GLY A 391 -18.11 3.04 3.66
C GLY A 391 -16.58 2.98 3.65
N CYS A 392 -15.97 2.26 2.70
CA CYS A 392 -14.51 2.31 2.54
C CYS A 392 -14.06 3.69 2.03
N ASP A 393 -12.83 4.08 2.37
CA ASP A 393 -12.25 5.38 2.02
C ASP A 393 -11.55 5.39 0.65
N GLY A 394 -11.47 4.24 -0.02
CA GLY A 394 -10.87 4.14 -1.35
C GLY A 394 -10.41 2.75 -1.76
N PHE A 395 -9.59 2.71 -2.81
CA PHE A 395 -9.19 1.49 -3.49
C PHE A 395 -7.73 1.53 -3.93
N ALA A 396 -7.12 0.34 -4.00
CA ALA A 396 -5.87 0.13 -4.71
C ALA A 396 -5.98 -1.11 -5.62
N PHE A 397 -5.46 -1.01 -6.86
CA PHE A 397 -5.64 -2.01 -7.91
C PHE A 397 -4.30 -2.70 -8.23
N PHE A 398 -4.21 -4.00 -8.02
CA PHE A 398 -3.01 -4.78 -8.30
C PHE A 398 -3.16 -5.53 -9.62
N ASP A 399 -2.35 -5.26 -10.66
CA ASP A 399 -1.33 -4.22 -10.72
C ASP A 399 -1.36 -3.48 -12.08
N TYR A 400 -0.37 -2.63 -12.37
CA TYR A 400 -0.29 -1.84 -13.60
C TYR A 400 -0.28 -2.70 -14.87
N GLN A 401 0.42 -3.85 -14.89
CA GLN A 401 0.47 -4.72 -16.06
C GLN A 401 -0.93 -5.23 -16.42
N ASP A 402 -1.71 -5.55 -15.40
CA ASP A 402 -3.06 -6.07 -15.60
C ASP A 402 -4.07 -4.98 -15.97
N LEU A 403 -3.85 -3.72 -15.56
CA LEU A 403 -4.66 -2.58 -16.01
C LEU A 403 -4.53 -2.33 -17.53
N LYS A 404 -3.50 -2.84 -18.20
CA LYS A 404 -3.31 -2.72 -19.67
C LYS A 404 -3.41 -4.06 -20.42
N SER A 405 -3.60 -5.17 -19.70
CA SER A 405 -3.69 -6.50 -20.29
C SER A 405 -4.92 -6.66 -21.18
N LYS A 406 -4.76 -7.36 -22.31
CA LYS A 406 -5.89 -7.72 -23.19
C LYS A 406 -6.91 -8.60 -22.45
N LYS A 407 -6.45 -9.48 -21.55
CA LYS A 407 -7.33 -10.41 -20.80
C LYS A 407 -8.26 -9.68 -19.85
N SER A 408 -7.77 -8.70 -19.10
CA SER A 408 -8.57 -7.91 -18.18
C SER A 408 -9.34 -6.75 -18.83
N ALA A 409 -9.12 -6.47 -20.12
CA ALA A 409 -9.60 -5.27 -20.81
C ALA A 409 -11.11 -5.01 -20.66
N LYS A 410 -11.94 -6.06 -20.78
CA LYS A 410 -13.41 -5.95 -20.60
C LYS A 410 -13.76 -5.48 -19.18
N ALA A 411 -13.12 -6.08 -18.16
CA ALA A 411 -13.36 -5.72 -16.75
C ALA A 411 -12.82 -4.32 -16.41
N VAL A 412 -11.66 -3.95 -16.93
CA VAL A 412 -11.06 -2.61 -16.77
C VAL A 412 -11.94 -1.53 -17.45
N LYS A 413 -12.55 -1.82 -18.60
CA LYS A 413 -13.52 -0.91 -19.24
C LYS A 413 -14.73 -0.65 -18.33
N GLN A 414 -15.28 -1.66 -17.66
CA GLN A 414 -16.38 -1.48 -16.73
C GLN A 414 -15.93 -0.78 -15.41
N LEU A 415 -14.73 -1.11 -14.91
CA LEU A 415 -14.13 -0.45 -13.76
C LEU A 415 -14.00 1.07 -13.98
N LYS A 416 -13.49 1.49 -15.16
CA LYS A 416 -13.33 2.90 -15.52
C LYS A 416 -14.63 3.70 -15.36
N LYS A 417 -15.80 3.08 -15.66
CA LYS A 417 -17.10 3.76 -15.55
C LYS A 417 -17.44 4.19 -14.13
N VAL A 418 -16.91 3.50 -13.11
CA VAL A 418 -17.18 3.81 -11.69
C VAL A 418 -16.04 4.55 -10.99
N LEU A 419 -14.86 4.67 -11.61
CA LEU A 419 -13.74 5.42 -11.04
C LEU A 419 -13.68 6.87 -11.51
N LYS A 420 -14.29 7.21 -12.65
CA LYS A 420 -14.28 8.57 -13.22
C LYS A 420 -15.24 9.54 -12.54
N TYR A 421 -16.18 9.02 -11.73
CA TYR A 421 -17.22 9.81 -11.06
C TYR A 421 -17.08 9.68 -9.55
#